data_a4c4d7cc6e2e65cbb79dd57b8a4d3d4e
#
_entry.id   a4c4d7cc6e2e65cbb79dd57b8a4d3d4e
#
_cell.length_a   1.000
_cell.length_b   1.000
_cell.length_c   1.000
_cell.angle_alpha   90.00
_cell.angle_beta   90.00
_cell.angle_gamma   90.00
#
_symmetry.space_group_name_H-M   'P 1'
#
loop_
_entity.id
_entity.type
_entity.pdbx_description
1 polymer ?
#
loop_
_entity_poly.entity_id
_entity_poly.type
_entity_poly.pdbx_seq_one_letter_code
_entity_poly.pdbx_strand_id
1 'polypeptide(L)'
;MRCAQDESKRAQLRAALTYIPRIHHVLEVGDSPFTDMHDIFEQTLARVKDEIEGKRFCVRVKRRSKHDFDSMDVMRYVGGGLNQHIPSVKVWLKDPEVVIKIEIEHDRLMFVQARYERIGGFPISTQEDVLSLILGDFDSGVASHMFTRRGSRVHYVFFNLGRRVHEIGTKQMAYHLWQKYGSSHRVKFITVDFEPVAAKILQKIDDGQMGVVLKRMMVRAASSIAKDYRIEAIVTGEALGQVASQTLTNLRVIDKASDTLILRPLITHDKKNIVDMASIGTADIAKSMPEFCGVISKNQRLRPSSIRLSTLK
;
A
#
# COMPACT_ATOMS: atom_id res chain seq x y z
N MET A 1 -7.43 -23.11 2.53
CA MET A 1 -8.10 -22.78 3.81
C MET A 1 -9.59 -23.03 3.62
N ARG A 2 -10.19 -24.03 4.29
CA ARG A 2 -11.64 -24.29 4.20
C ARG A 2 -12.37 -23.29 5.10
N CYS A 3 -13.37 -22.60 4.56
CA CYS A 3 -14.17 -21.62 5.29
C CYS A 3 -15.58 -22.18 5.51
N ALA A 4 -16.21 -21.84 6.64
CA ALA A 4 -17.58 -22.21 6.93
C ALA A 4 -18.54 -21.61 5.89
N GLN A 5 -19.71 -22.23 5.70
CA GLN A 5 -20.76 -21.75 4.79
C GLN A 5 -21.40 -20.42 5.22
N ASP A 6 -21.03 -19.89 6.38
CA ASP A 6 -21.51 -18.64 6.95
C ASP A 6 -20.91 -17.43 6.19
N GLU A 7 -21.75 -16.67 5.50
CA GLU A 7 -21.36 -15.49 4.71
C GLU A 7 -20.73 -14.39 5.58
N SER A 8 -21.16 -14.22 6.82
CA SER A 8 -20.59 -13.24 7.75
C SER A 8 -19.13 -13.59 8.05
N LYS A 9 -18.82 -14.86 8.32
CA LYS A 9 -17.43 -15.32 8.55
C LYS A 9 -16.59 -15.21 7.29
N ARG A 10 -17.16 -15.48 6.11
CA ARG A 10 -16.46 -15.30 4.83
C ARG A 10 -16.12 -13.82 4.59
N ALA A 11 -17.06 -12.92 4.85
CA ALA A 11 -16.83 -11.46 4.74
C ALA A 11 -15.73 -10.98 5.70
N GLN A 12 -15.75 -11.43 6.96
CA GLN A 12 -14.72 -11.12 7.95
C GLN A 12 -13.34 -11.63 7.50
N LEU A 13 -13.27 -12.86 6.98
CA LEU A 13 -12.02 -13.42 6.46
C LEU A 13 -11.51 -12.64 5.24
N ARG A 14 -12.40 -12.30 4.29
CA ARG A 14 -12.04 -11.44 3.14
C ARG A 14 -11.48 -10.11 3.59
N ALA A 15 -12.10 -9.46 4.58
CA ALA A 15 -11.64 -8.22 5.16
C ALA A 15 -10.25 -8.37 5.82
N ALA A 16 -10.05 -9.41 6.63
CA ALA A 16 -8.78 -9.68 7.28
C ALA A 16 -7.63 -9.90 6.27
N LEU A 17 -7.90 -10.66 5.19
CA LEU A 17 -6.91 -10.94 4.14
C LEU A 17 -6.61 -9.74 3.24
N THR A 18 -7.43 -8.69 3.26
CA THR A 18 -7.28 -7.52 2.37
C THR A 18 -5.98 -6.76 2.64
N TYR A 19 -5.58 -6.64 3.89
CA TYR A 19 -4.51 -5.76 4.33
C TYR A 19 -3.19 -6.46 4.66
N ILE A 20 -3.11 -7.76 4.38
CA ILE A 20 -1.87 -8.53 4.63
C ILE A 20 -0.90 -8.30 3.46
N PRO A 21 0.30 -7.71 3.71
CA PRO A 21 1.34 -7.61 2.70
C PRO A 21 1.70 -8.99 2.13
N ARG A 22 2.04 -9.07 0.84
CA ARG A 22 2.31 -10.26 0.03
C ARG A 22 1.05 -10.94 -0.56
N ILE A 23 -0.13 -10.79 -0.01
CA ILE A 23 -1.34 -11.32 -0.65
C ILE A 23 -1.69 -10.43 -1.84
N HIS A 24 -1.51 -10.94 -3.05
CA HIS A 24 -1.83 -10.23 -4.29
C HIS A 24 -3.30 -10.36 -4.67
N HIS A 25 -3.86 -11.54 -4.44
CA HIS A 25 -5.29 -11.80 -4.65
C HIS A 25 -5.78 -12.94 -3.77
N VAL A 26 -7.05 -12.95 -3.50
CA VAL A 26 -7.78 -14.03 -2.83
C VAL A 26 -8.81 -14.57 -3.82
N LEU A 27 -8.82 -15.87 -4.01
CA LEU A 27 -9.82 -16.55 -4.80
C LEU A 27 -10.87 -17.17 -3.86
N GLU A 28 -12.11 -16.88 -4.12
CA GLU A 28 -13.21 -17.62 -3.52
C GLU A 28 -13.55 -18.78 -4.45
N VAL A 29 -13.49 -19.99 -3.93
CA VAL A 29 -13.65 -21.19 -4.75
C VAL A 29 -14.73 -22.10 -4.15
N GLY A 30 -15.60 -22.61 -4.99
CA GLY A 30 -16.44 -23.77 -4.67
C GLY A 30 -15.61 -25.03 -4.87
N ASP A 31 -15.63 -25.94 -3.89
CA ASP A 31 -14.81 -27.15 -3.85
C ASP A 31 -15.72 -28.38 -3.76
N SER A 32 -15.57 -29.32 -4.69
CA SER A 32 -16.34 -30.59 -4.74
C SER A 32 -15.44 -31.74 -5.21
N PRO A 33 -15.70 -32.99 -4.75
CA PRO A 33 -15.03 -34.15 -5.30
C PRO A 33 -15.50 -34.39 -6.74
N PHE A 34 -14.67 -35.05 -7.53
CA PHE A 34 -15.04 -35.59 -8.85
C PHE A 34 -14.47 -37.00 -9.02
N THR A 35 -15.11 -37.79 -9.88
CA THR A 35 -14.72 -39.17 -10.15
C THR A 35 -13.99 -39.31 -11.48
N ASP A 36 -14.47 -38.65 -12.51
CA ASP A 36 -13.92 -38.71 -13.87
C ASP A 36 -14.14 -37.41 -14.63
N MET A 37 -13.74 -37.40 -15.89
CA MET A 37 -13.85 -36.22 -16.75
C MET A 37 -15.32 -35.86 -17.11
N HIS A 38 -16.22 -36.85 -17.10
CA HIS A 38 -17.63 -36.61 -17.35
C HIS A 38 -18.28 -35.93 -16.14
N ASP A 39 -17.96 -36.36 -14.95
CA ASP A 39 -18.41 -35.73 -13.70
C ASP A 39 -17.94 -34.27 -13.62
N ILE A 40 -16.68 -33.95 -14.04
CA ILE A 40 -16.21 -32.58 -14.17
C ILE A 40 -17.10 -31.76 -15.09
N PHE A 41 -17.51 -32.34 -16.24
CA PHE A 41 -18.40 -31.70 -17.18
C PHE A 41 -19.79 -31.45 -16.57
N GLU A 42 -20.42 -32.44 -15.96
CA GLU A 42 -21.76 -32.32 -15.35
C GLU A 42 -21.79 -31.26 -14.25
N GLN A 43 -20.82 -31.29 -13.36
CA GLN A 43 -20.70 -30.30 -12.31
C GLN A 43 -20.46 -28.87 -12.87
N THR A 44 -19.71 -28.76 -13.97
CA THR A 44 -19.51 -27.48 -14.66
C THR A 44 -20.81 -27.00 -15.29
N LEU A 45 -21.51 -27.87 -16.04
CA LEU A 45 -22.77 -27.54 -16.68
C LEU A 45 -23.81 -27.04 -15.67
N ALA A 46 -23.98 -27.76 -14.56
CA ALA A 46 -24.93 -27.38 -13.51
C ALA A 46 -24.67 -26.00 -12.91
N ARG A 47 -23.40 -25.54 -12.92
CA ARG A 47 -23.01 -24.24 -12.32
C ARG A 47 -23.05 -23.07 -13.27
N VAL A 48 -22.71 -23.30 -14.54
CA VAL A 48 -22.46 -22.18 -15.47
C VAL A 48 -23.55 -22.00 -16.51
N LYS A 49 -24.53 -22.91 -16.60
CA LYS A 49 -25.59 -22.92 -17.63
C LYS A 49 -26.23 -21.54 -17.79
N ASP A 50 -26.75 -20.98 -16.70
CA ASP A 50 -27.46 -19.71 -16.73
C ASP A 50 -26.53 -18.51 -16.98
N GLU A 51 -25.26 -18.61 -16.57
CA GLU A 51 -24.26 -17.55 -16.75
C GLU A 51 -23.80 -17.39 -18.19
N ILE A 52 -23.67 -18.51 -18.93
CA ILE A 52 -23.10 -18.52 -20.28
C ILE A 52 -24.18 -18.50 -21.39
N GLU A 53 -25.46 -18.65 -21.06
CA GLU A 53 -26.53 -18.68 -22.03
C GLU A 53 -26.50 -17.45 -22.96
N GLY A 54 -26.49 -17.70 -24.28
CA GLY A 54 -26.39 -16.66 -25.29
C GLY A 54 -25.04 -15.97 -25.46
N LYS A 55 -24.00 -16.42 -24.74
CA LYS A 55 -22.68 -15.74 -24.69
C LYS A 55 -21.58 -16.57 -25.37
N ARG A 56 -20.51 -15.87 -25.74
CA ARG A 56 -19.24 -16.46 -26.13
C ARG A 56 -18.43 -16.80 -24.89
N PHE A 57 -17.96 -18.01 -24.75
CA PHE A 57 -17.24 -18.45 -23.57
C PHE A 57 -15.95 -19.22 -23.91
N CYS A 58 -15.07 -19.35 -22.92
CA CYS A 58 -13.99 -20.33 -22.95
C CYS A 58 -13.81 -21.00 -21.58
N VAL A 59 -13.27 -22.20 -21.60
CA VAL A 59 -12.88 -22.95 -20.41
C VAL A 59 -11.36 -22.81 -20.22
N ARG A 60 -10.92 -22.51 -19.00
CA ARG A 60 -9.52 -22.45 -18.60
C ARG A 60 -9.31 -23.38 -17.42
N VAL A 61 -8.47 -24.39 -17.60
CA VAL A 61 -8.20 -25.42 -16.60
C VAL A 61 -6.78 -25.30 -16.09
N LYS A 62 -6.61 -25.28 -14.76
CA LYS A 62 -5.33 -25.38 -14.10
C LYS A 62 -5.28 -26.65 -13.27
N ARG A 63 -4.37 -27.56 -13.62
CA ARG A 63 -4.19 -28.82 -12.93
C ARG A 63 -2.93 -28.78 -12.06
N ARG A 64 -3.03 -29.20 -10.79
CA ARG A 64 -1.93 -29.18 -9.81
C ARG A 64 -1.43 -30.57 -9.43
N SER A 65 -2.06 -31.63 -9.93
CA SER A 65 -1.73 -33.03 -9.63
C SER A 65 -1.73 -33.88 -10.89
N LYS A 66 -1.15 -35.07 -10.84
CA LYS A 66 -1.14 -36.02 -11.97
C LYS A 66 -2.50 -36.72 -12.07
N HIS A 67 -2.99 -36.87 -13.30
CA HIS A 67 -4.20 -37.62 -13.69
C HIS A 67 -3.94 -38.27 -15.04
N ASP A 68 -4.79 -39.19 -15.45
CA ASP A 68 -4.73 -39.85 -16.75
C ASP A 68 -5.12 -38.94 -17.91
N PHE A 69 -5.51 -37.70 -17.64
CA PHE A 69 -5.86 -36.64 -18.59
C PHE A 69 -5.03 -35.39 -18.33
N ASP A 70 -4.85 -34.56 -19.35
CA ASP A 70 -4.22 -33.26 -19.21
C ASP A 70 -5.24 -32.10 -19.12
N SER A 71 -4.74 -30.86 -18.88
CA SER A 71 -5.62 -29.69 -18.79
C SER A 71 -6.31 -29.36 -20.10
N MET A 72 -5.71 -29.71 -21.24
CA MET A 72 -6.27 -29.46 -22.55
C MET A 72 -7.40 -30.44 -22.84
N ASP A 73 -7.27 -31.70 -22.41
CA ASP A 73 -8.32 -32.72 -22.54
C ASP A 73 -9.58 -32.27 -21.83
N VAL A 74 -9.45 -31.78 -20.57
CA VAL A 74 -10.57 -31.25 -19.80
C VAL A 74 -11.18 -30.03 -20.47
N MET A 75 -10.35 -29.08 -20.97
CA MET A 75 -10.84 -27.88 -21.65
C MET A 75 -11.64 -28.25 -22.90
N ARG A 76 -11.18 -29.23 -23.69
CA ARG A 76 -11.87 -29.72 -24.89
C ARG A 76 -13.15 -30.44 -24.55
N TYR A 77 -13.10 -31.36 -23.59
CA TYR A 77 -14.24 -32.16 -23.18
C TYR A 77 -15.36 -31.29 -22.61
N VAL A 78 -15.04 -30.47 -21.62
CA VAL A 78 -16.01 -29.56 -20.96
C VAL A 78 -16.50 -28.50 -21.97
N GLY A 79 -15.60 -27.84 -22.68
CA GLY A 79 -15.97 -26.81 -23.65
C GLY A 79 -16.84 -27.34 -24.79
N GLY A 80 -16.51 -28.52 -25.33
CA GLY A 80 -17.29 -29.22 -26.35
C GLY A 80 -18.66 -29.67 -25.84
N GLY A 81 -18.69 -30.25 -24.63
CA GLY A 81 -19.91 -30.67 -23.96
C GLY A 81 -20.90 -29.52 -23.73
N LEU A 82 -20.39 -28.39 -23.16
CA LEU A 82 -21.20 -27.18 -22.96
C LEU A 82 -21.78 -26.64 -24.27
N ASN A 83 -20.98 -26.60 -25.33
CA ASN A 83 -21.42 -26.14 -26.66
C ASN A 83 -22.48 -27.06 -27.28
N GLN A 84 -22.48 -28.37 -26.97
CA GLN A 84 -23.48 -29.32 -27.41
C GLN A 84 -24.79 -29.24 -26.62
N HIS A 85 -24.69 -29.05 -25.30
CA HIS A 85 -25.85 -29.08 -24.38
C HIS A 85 -26.60 -27.75 -24.30
N ILE A 86 -25.94 -26.64 -24.67
CA ILE A 86 -26.55 -25.31 -24.64
C ILE A 86 -26.47 -24.69 -26.04
N PRO A 87 -27.53 -24.77 -26.85
CA PRO A 87 -27.48 -24.38 -28.28
C PRO A 87 -27.18 -22.89 -28.51
N SER A 88 -27.43 -22.04 -27.49
CA SER A 88 -27.25 -20.59 -27.60
C SER A 88 -25.83 -20.10 -27.36
N VAL A 89 -24.89 -20.98 -26.95
CA VAL A 89 -23.52 -20.60 -26.60
C VAL A 89 -22.52 -20.88 -27.72
N LYS A 90 -21.38 -20.22 -27.69
CA LYS A 90 -20.28 -20.45 -28.63
C LYS A 90 -18.94 -20.41 -27.93
N VAL A 91 -18.12 -21.43 -28.15
CA VAL A 91 -16.74 -21.45 -27.70
C VAL A 91 -15.92 -20.39 -28.43
N TRP A 92 -15.27 -19.48 -27.67
CA TRP A 92 -14.47 -18.41 -28.25
C TRP A 92 -13.20 -18.18 -27.43
N LEU A 93 -12.01 -18.43 -28.01
CA LEU A 93 -10.77 -18.51 -27.26
C LEU A 93 -10.02 -17.15 -27.11
N LYS A 94 -10.19 -16.24 -28.08
CA LYS A 94 -9.40 -14.99 -28.12
C LYS A 94 -10.00 -13.86 -27.31
N ASP A 95 -11.33 -13.70 -27.32
CA ASP A 95 -12.05 -12.64 -26.64
C ASP A 95 -13.42 -13.17 -26.17
N PRO A 96 -13.44 -14.06 -25.16
CA PRO A 96 -14.67 -14.60 -24.59
C PRO A 96 -15.36 -13.59 -23.68
N GLU A 97 -16.70 -13.59 -23.70
CA GLU A 97 -17.50 -12.79 -22.77
C GLU A 97 -17.49 -13.41 -21.36
N VAL A 98 -17.36 -14.75 -21.31
CA VAL A 98 -17.28 -15.49 -20.04
C VAL A 98 -16.08 -16.44 -20.06
N VAL A 99 -15.27 -16.43 -19.00
CA VAL A 99 -14.15 -17.36 -18.80
C VAL A 99 -14.45 -18.28 -17.64
N ILE A 100 -14.78 -19.53 -17.92
CA ILE A 100 -15.00 -20.56 -16.90
C ILE A 100 -13.63 -21.04 -16.40
N LYS A 101 -13.31 -20.75 -15.14
CA LYS A 101 -12.03 -21.11 -14.52
C LYS A 101 -12.19 -22.32 -13.61
N ILE A 102 -11.50 -23.38 -13.93
CA ILE A 102 -11.51 -24.66 -13.21
C ILE A 102 -10.09 -24.93 -12.70
N GLU A 103 -9.94 -25.21 -11.42
CA GLU A 103 -8.71 -25.77 -10.87
C GLU A 103 -8.96 -27.21 -10.42
N ILE A 104 -7.99 -28.09 -10.69
CA ILE A 104 -8.08 -29.53 -10.34
C ILE A 104 -6.85 -29.86 -9.47
N GLU A 105 -7.10 -30.36 -8.27
CA GLU A 105 -6.07 -30.79 -7.34
C GLU A 105 -6.50 -32.10 -6.67
N HIS A 106 -5.74 -33.16 -6.91
CA HIS A 106 -6.11 -34.55 -6.56
C HIS A 106 -7.50 -34.90 -7.08
N ASP A 107 -8.39 -35.38 -6.24
CA ASP A 107 -9.79 -35.73 -6.52
C ASP A 107 -10.76 -34.54 -6.34
N ARG A 108 -10.24 -33.31 -6.28
CA ARG A 108 -11.03 -32.11 -6.00
C ARG A 108 -11.10 -31.19 -7.22
N LEU A 109 -12.31 -30.77 -7.51
CA LEU A 109 -12.68 -29.82 -8.53
C LEU A 109 -13.02 -28.49 -7.88
N MET A 110 -12.29 -27.44 -8.24
CA MET A 110 -12.47 -26.10 -7.70
C MET A 110 -12.92 -25.13 -8.79
N PHE A 111 -14.05 -24.47 -8.56
CA PHE A 111 -14.56 -23.40 -9.39
C PHE A 111 -14.26 -22.05 -8.77
N VAL A 112 -13.58 -21.19 -9.51
CA VAL A 112 -13.31 -19.82 -9.06
C VAL A 112 -14.59 -18.99 -9.20
N GLN A 113 -15.25 -18.72 -8.07
CA GLN A 113 -16.47 -17.92 -7.98
C GLN A 113 -16.19 -16.44 -7.99
N ALA A 114 -15.15 -16.01 -7.29
CA ALA A 114 -14.75 -14.61 -7.21
C ALA A 114 -13.23 -14.47 -7.04
N ARG A 115 -12.70 -13.37 -7.59
CA ARG A 115 -11.30 -12.96 -7.42
C ARG A 115 -11.27 -11.56 -6.82
N TYR A 116 -10.62 -11.44 -5.70
CA TYR A 116 -10.45 -10.18 -4.98
C TYR A 116 -8.98 -9.76 -5.04
N GLU A 117 -8.70 -8.66 -5.71
CA GLU A 117 -7.36 -8.06 -5.70
C GLU A 117 -7.03 -7.52 -4.31
N ARG A 118 -5.76 -7.59 -3.93
CA ARG A 118 -5.26 -7.21 -2.61
C ARG A 118 -4.04 -6.31 -2.75
N ILE A 119 -3.54 -5.79 -1.61
CA ILE A 119 -2.45 -4.81 -1.60
C ILE A 119 -1.14 -5.34 -2.21
N GLY A 120 -0.95 -6.65 -2.29
CA GLY A 120 0.28 -7.26 -2.79
C GLY A 120 1.50 -6.87 -1.97
N GLY A 121 2.63 -6.63 -2.63
CA GLY A 121 3.86 -6.22 -1.97
C GLY A 121 4.68 -7.39 -1.43
N PHE A 122 5.44 -7.13 -0.36
CA PHE A 122 6.33 -8.09 0.28
C PHE A 122 6.02 -8.26 1.77
N PRO A 123 6.34 -9.41 2.38
CA PRO A 123 6.24 -9.58 3.82
C PRO A 123 7.10 -8.56 4.55
N ILE A 124 6.61 -8.06 5.70
CA ILE A 124 7.39 -7.13 6.53
C ILE A 124 8.66 -7.83 7.03
N SER A 125 9.73 -7.08 7.14
CA SER A 125 11.11 -7.53 7.44
C SER A 125 11.78 -8.35 6.33
N THR A 126 11.29 -8.26 5.10
CA THR A 126 12.06 -8.72 3.92
C THR A 126 12.96 -7.63 3.36
N GLN A 127 12.76 -6.40 3.79
CA GLN A 127 13.62 -5.24 3.56
C GLN A 127 14.02 -4.64 4.91
N GLU A 128 15.06 -3.82 4.91
CA GLU A 128 15.59 -3.15 6.07
C GLU A 128 14.57 -2.21 6.71
N ASP A 129 14.77 -1.93 7.99
CA ASP A 129 13.96 -0.98 8.73
C ASP A 129 14.17 0.44 8.20
N VAL A 130 13.10 1.24 8.21
CA VAL A 130 13.16 2.65 7.84
C VAL A 130 12.56 3.54 8.92
N LEU A 131 13.08 4.79 9.02
CA LEU A 131 12.57 5.82 9.91
C LEU A 131 11.74 6.82 9.12
N SER A 132 10.43 6.82 9.27
CA SER A 132 9.54 7.77 8.60
C SER A 132 9.32 9.03 9.42
N LEU A 133 9.57 10.20 8.80
CA LEU A 133 9.15 11.48 9.34
C LEU A 133 7.65 11.61 9.12
N ILE A 134 6.88 11.47 10.20
CA ILE A 134 5.43 11.53 10.14
C ILE A 134 4.95 12.88 10.71
N LEU A 135 4.15 13.61 9.93
CA LEU A 135 3.67 14.95 10.28
C LEU A 135 2.15 15.01 10.49
N GLY A 136 1.46 13.89 10.29
CA GLY A 136 0.00 13.79 10.38
C GLY A 136 -0.73 14.20 9.11
N ASP A 137 -0.03 14.58 8.06
CA ASP A 137 -0.57 14.91 6.73
C ASP A 137 -0.77 13.67 5.85
N PHE A 138 -1.45 13.86 4.69
CA PHE A 138 -1.64 12.79 3.71
C PHE A 138 -0.32 12.19 3.23
N ASP A 139 0.63 13.06 2.95
CA ASP A 139 1.85 12.73 2.22
C ASP A 139 2.74 11.80 3.07
N SER A 140 2.95 12.13 4.34
CA SER A 140 3.76 11.30 5.24
C SER A 140 3.12 9.96 5.57
N GLY A 141 1.78 9.91 5.68
CA GLY A 141 1.03 8.68 5.86
C GLY A 141 1.14 7.74 4.67
N VAL A 142 0.95 8.25 3.45
CA VAL A 142 1.07 7.49 2.20
C VAL A 142 2.51 7.01 1.99
N ALA A 143 3.50 7.89 2.19
CA ALA A 143 4.91 7.52 2.10
C ALA A 143 5.27 6.36 3.03
N SER A 144 4.82 6.41 4.28
CA SER A 144 5.01 5.34 5.26
C SER A 144 4.38 4.02 4.81
N HIS A 145 3.14 4.07 4.32
CA HIS A 145 2.43 2.88 3.81
C HIS A 145 3.15 2.24 2.62
N MET A 146 3.69 3.05 1.69
CA MET A 146 4.41 2.54 0.53
C MET A 146 5.61 1.68 0.95
N PHE A 147 6.36 2.07 1.99
CA PHE A 147 7.48 1.28 2.52
C PHE A 147 7.01 0.04 3.27
N THR A 148 5.95 0.13 4.08
CA THR A 148 5.34 -1.07 4.69
C THR A 148 4.94 -2.10 3.63
N ARG A 149 4.32 -1.65 2.54
CA ARG A 149 3.95 -2.51 1.41
C ARG A 149 5.16 -3.10 0.69
N ARG A 150 6.31 -2.40 0.67
CA ARG A 150 7.57 -2.90 0.09
C ARG A 150 8.32 -3.87 1.00
N GLY A 151 7.82 -4.12 2.21
CA GLY A 151 8.37 -5.11 3.13
C GLY A 151 9.31 -4.53 4.19
N SER A 152 9.42 -3.21 4.29
CA SER A 152 10.17 -2.57 5.37
C SER A 152 9.32 -2.48 6.64
N ARG A 153 9.93 -2.67 7.79
CA ARG A 153 9.36 -2.29 9.07
C ARG A 153 9.56 -0.79 9.25
N VAL A 154 8.46 -0.04 9.34
CA VAL A 154 8.48 1.42 9.40
C VAL A 154 8.40 1.87 10.86
N HIS A 155 9.46 2.52 11.34
CA HIS A 155 9.47 3.26 12.59
C HIS A 155 9.11 4.72 12.30
N TYR A 156 8.55 5.41 13.29
CA TYR A 156 8.03 6.76 13.10
C TYR A 156 8.78 7.75 13.99
N VAL A 157 9.12 8.92 13.46
CA VAL A 157 9.59 10.06 14.21
C VAL A 157 8.70 11.28 13.95
N PHE A 158 8.27 11.91 15.01
CA PHE A 158 7.46 13.12 15.02
C PHE A 158 8.20 14.24 15.75
N PHE A 159 8.33 15.40 15.10
CA PHE A 159 8.93 16.61 15.68
C PHE A 159 7.83 17.53 16.19
N ASN A 160 7.64 17.58 17.51
CA ASN A 160 6.62 18.39 18.14
C ASN A 160 7.06 19.85 18.19
N LEU A 161 6.32 20.73 17.51
CA LEU A 161 6.55 22.20 17.50
C LEU A 161 5.76 22.93 18.59
N GLY A 162 5.40 22.26 19.70
CA GLY A 162 4.67 22.84 20.83
C GLY A 162 3.15 22.63 20.79
N ARG A 163 2.61 21.75 19.91
CA ARG A 163 1.15 21.52 19.80
C ARG A 163 0.76 20.08 20.12
N ARG A 164 0.16 19.87 21.29
CA ARG A 164 -0.29 18.55 21.76
C ARG A 164 -1.32 17.89 20.83
N VAL A 165 -2.18 18.68 20.20
CA VAL A 165 -3.20 18.16 19.27
C VAL A 165 -2.55 17.50 18.05
N HIS A 166 -1.48 18.09 17.50
CA HIS A 166 -0.72 17.50 16.40
C HIS A 166 -0.07 16.16 16.78
N GLU A 167 0.49 16.07 17.97
CA GLU A 167 1.09 14.84 18.47
C GLU A 167 0.06 13.71 18.55
N ILE A 168 -1.12 13.99 19.11
CA ILE A 168 -2.19 13.00 19.24
C ILE A 168 -2.63 12.50 17.87
N GLY A 169 -2.93 13.40 16.94
CA GLY A 169 -3.38 13.02 15.59
C GLY A 169 -2.31 12.25 14.80
N THR A 170 -1.04 12.66 14.92
CA THR A 170 0.07 11.95 14.29
C THR A 170 0.26 10.55 14.87
N LYS A 171 0.11 10.38 16.18
CA LYS A 171 0.10 9.06 16.84
C LYS A 171 -1.06 8.20 16.36
N GLN A 172 -2.26 8.77 16.22
CA GLN A 172 -3.42 8.05 15.70
C GLN A 172 -3.18 7.57 14.27
N MET A 173 -2.60 8.40 13.42
CA MET A 173 -2.25 8.01 12.04
C MET A 173 -1.22 6.87 12.01
N ALA A 174 -0.13 6.99 12.76
CA ALA A 174 0.89 5.95 12.86
C ALA A 174 0.32 4.64 13.41
N TYR A 175 -0.54 4.72 14.44
CA TYR A 175 -1.22 3.57 15.03
C TYR A 175 -2.16 2.91 14.03
N HIS A 176 -2.95 3.69 13.27
CA HIS A 176 -3.83 3.16 12.23
C HIS A 176 -3.05 2.40 11.15
N LEU A 177 -1.96 2.98 10.65
CA LEU A 177 -1.10 2.33 9.66
C LEU A 177 -0.50 1.03 10.21
N TRP A 178 0.02 1.07 11.43
CA TRP A 178 0.58 -0.09 12.08
C TRP A 178 -0.49 -1.17 12.32
N GLN A 179 -1.63 -0.84 12.89
CA GLN A 179 -2.70 -1.77 13.20
C GLN A 179 -3.21 -2.48 11.95
N LYS A 180 -3.36 -1.72 10.86
CA LYS A 180 -3.96 -2.21 9.62
C LYS A 180 -2.99 -3.01 8.75
N TYR A 181 -1.73 -2.61 8.68
CA TYR A 181 -0.77 -3.14 7.72
C TYR A 181 0.48 -3.76 8.35
N GLY A 182 0.79 -3.44 9.60
CA GLY A 182 2.07 -3.74 10.24
C GLY A 182 1.99 -4.43 11.59
N SER A 183 0.79 -4.83 12.07
CA SER A 183 0.56 -5.32 13.45
C SER A 183 1.32 -6.60 13.82
N SER A 184 1.82 -7.33 12.83
CA SER A 184 2.67 -8.52 13.04
C SER A 184 4.07 -8.18 13.61
N HIS A 185 4.51 -6.92 13.53
CA HIS A 185 5.83 -6.47 13.94
C HIS A 185 5.74 -5.27 14.87
N ARG A 186 6.61 -5.23 15.88
CA ARG A 186 6.71 -4.06 16.78
C ARG A 186 7.40 -2.92 16.06
N VAL A 187 6.85 -1.71 16.19
CA VAL A 187 7.42 -0.47 15.65
C VAL A 187 7.62 0.55 16.78
N LYS A 188 8.49 1.51 16.55
CA LYS A 188 8.74 2.63 17.48
C LYS A 188 8.01 3.85 16.95
N PHE A 189 7.43 4.63 17.88
CA PHE A 189 6.99 5.99 17.64
C PHE A 189 7.80 6.90 18.55
N ILE A 190 8.62 7.77 17.95
CA ILE A 190 9.57 8.64 18.64
C ILE A 190 9.04 10.06 18.54
N THR A 191 8.74 10.68 19.67
CA THR A 191 8.42 12.11 19.75
C THR A 191 9.66 12.89 20.17
N VAL A 192 10.00 13.90 19.41
CA VAL A 192 11.09 14.84 19.71
C VAL A 192 10.49 16.20 20.01
N ASP A 193 10.80 16.77 21.17
CA ASP A 193 10.46 18.16 21.47
C ASP A 193 11.32 19.08 20.60
N PHE A 194 10.65 19.76 19.69
CA PHE A 194 11.30 20.64 18.71
C PHE A 194 10.88 22.10 18.84
N GLU A 195 10.06 22.41 19.86
CA GLU A 195 9.60 23.77 20.16
C GLU A 195 10.76 24.74 20.38
N PRO A 196 11.83 24.41 21.14
CA PRO A 196 12.96 25.32 21.35
C PRO A 196 13.71 25.62 20.03
N VAL A 197 13.78 24.64 19.10
CA VAL A 197 14.41 24.82 17.78
C VAL A 197 13.55 25.73 16.92
N ALA A 198 12.24 25.51 16.88
CA ALA A 198 11.29 26.34 16.15
C ALA A 198 11.32 27.80 16.64
N ALA A 199 11.34 28.02 17.95
CA ALA A 199 11.44 29.35 18.54
C ALA A 199 12.73 30.09 18.10
N LYS A 200 13.88 29.41 18.07
CA LYS A 200 15.13 29.99 17.58
C LYS A 200 15.09 30.30 16.10
N ILE A 201 14.44 29.47 15.29
CA ILE A 201 14.27 29.73 13.86
C ILE A 201 13.43 31.00 13.64
N LEU A 202 12.31 31.12 14.34
CA LEU A 202 11.44 32.31 14.29
C LEU A 202 12.16 33.61 14.66
N GLN A 203 13.10 33.55 15.61
CA GLN A 203 13.86 34.71 16.08
C GLN A 203 15.02 35.12 15.15
N LYS A 204 15.67 34.13 14.49
CA LYS A 204 16.97 34.36 13.83
C LYS A 204 16.97 34.22 12.31
N ILE A 205 15.92 33.63 11.73
CA ILE A 205 15.88 33.29 10.32
C ILE A 205 14.82 34.13 9.62
N ASP A 206 15.11 34.60 8.41
CA ASP A 206 14.14 35.29 7.58
C ASP A 206 12.98 34.35 7.22
N ASP A 207 11.79 34.90 7.16
CA ASP A 207 10.56 34.20 6.85
C ASP A 207 10.67 33.29 5.61
N GLY A 208 11.26 33.79 4.52
CA GLY A 208 11.44 33.00 3.29
C GLY A 208 12.39 31.79 3.38
N GLN A 209 13.16 31.65 4.48
CA GLN A 209 14.14 30.57 4.67
C GLN A 209 13.73 29.59 5.80
N MET A 210 12.80 29.99 6.65
CA MET A 210 12.43 29.24 7.88
C MET A 210 12.06 27.80 7.59
N GLY A 211 11.25 27.52 6.57
CA GLY A 211 10.82 26.17 6.22
C GLY A 211 11.97 25.26 5.79
N VAL A 212 12.95 25.79 5.05
CA VAL A 212 14.13 25.02 4.62
C VAL A 212 15.04 24.72 5.84
N VAL A 213 15.26 25.72 6.69
CA VAL A 213 16.07 25.57 7.89
C VAL A 213 15.43 24.57 8.85
N LEU A 214 14.12 24.66 9.09
CA LEU A 214 13.39 23.72 9.92
C LEU A 214 13.57 22.27 9.41
N LYS A 215 13.34 22.03 8.12
CA LYS A 215 13.50 20.71 7.52
C LYS A 215 14.94 20.18 7.63
N ARG A 216 15.94 21.06 7.47
CA ARG A 216 17.35 20.68 7.71
C ARG A 216 17.58 20.21 9.13
N MET A 217 17.05 20.94 10.14
CA MET A 217 17.20 20.55 11.54
C MET A 217 16.46 19.24 11.86
N MET A 218 15.26 19.04 11.29
CA MET A 218 14.52 17.79 11.44
C MET A 218 15.28 16.60 10.83
N VAL A 219 15.78 16.74 9.60
CA VAL A 219 16.55 15.69 8.91
C VAL A 219 17.84 15.37 9.66
N ARG A 220 18.54 16.38 10.19
CA ARG A 220 19.75 16.19 11.01
C ARG A 220 19.45 15.40 12.29
N ALA A 221 18.38 15.77 13.01
CA ALA A 221 17.96 15.06 14.21
C ALA A 221 17.48 13.63 13.88
N ALA A 222 16.71 13.46 12.80
CA ALA A 222 16.29 12.14 12.35
C ALA A 222 17.48 11.25 11.96
N SER A 223 18.54 11.82 11.34
CA SER A 223 19.76 11.07 11.02
C SER A 223 20.48 10.59 12.28
N SER A 224 20.54 11.41 13.34
CA SER A 224 21.09 10.96 14.64
C SER A 224 20.27 9.81 15.23
N ILE A 225 18.95 9.96 15.25
CA ILE A 225 18.03 8.90 15.74
C ILE A 225 18.19 7.62 14.90
N ALA A 226 18.25 7.74 13.59
CA ALA A 226 18.42 6.58 12.70
C ALA A 226 19.73 5.82 13.01
N LYS A 227 20.83 6.53 13.24
CA LYS A 227 22.12 5.94 13.65
C LYS A 227 22.02 5.20 14.98
N ASP A 228 21.36 5.81 15.99
CA ASP A 228 21.18 5.20 17.32
C ASP A 228 20.40 3.89 17.25
N TYR A 229 19.44 3.79 16.33
CA TYR A 229 18.62 2.59 16.11
C TYR A 229 19.12 1.69 15.00
N ARG A 230 20.26 1.99 14.37
CA ARG A 230 20.83 1.24 13.23
C ARG A 230 19.88 1.16 12.04
N ILE A 231 19.19 2.25 11.75
CA ILE A 231 18.30 2.39 10.61
C ILE A 231 19.06 3.16 9.52
N GLU A 232 19.09 2.61 8.31
CA GLU A 232 19.92 3.13 7.22
C GLU A 232 19.23 4.20 6.36
N ALA A 233 17.90 4.29 6.42
CA ALA A 233 17.14 5.22 5.59
C ALA A 233 16.06 5.98 6.36
N ILE A 234 15.90 7.24 5.96
CA ILE A 234 14.83 8.14 6.39
C ILE A 234 13.82 8.26 5.26
N VAL A 235 12.54 8.15 5.58
CA VAL A 235 11.45 8.34 4.61
C VAL A 235 10.73 9.66 4.88
N THR A 236 10.51 10.45 3.83
CA THR A 236 9.72 11.69 3.91
C THR A 236 8.59 11.71 2.87
N GLY A 237 7.49 12.38 3.19
CA GLY A 237 6.34 12.56 2.29
C GLY A 237 6.49 13.73 1.31
N GLU A 238 7.69 14.18 0.98
CA GLU A 238 7.91 15.34 0.11
C GLU A 238 7.60 15.01 -1.35
N ALA A 239 6.87 15.94 -2.01
CA ALA A 239 6.60 15.95 -3.45
C ALA A 239 7.17 17.21 -4.08
N LEU A 240 7.75 17.09 -5.29
CA LEU A 240 8.45 18.19 -5.96
C LEU A 240 7.48 19.32 -6.31
N GLY A 241 7.83 20.54 -5.89
CA GLY A 241 7.09 21.75 -6.26
C GLY A 241 5.78 21.97 -5.50
N GLN A 242 5.41 21.10 -4.58
CA GLN A 242 4.15 21.21 -3.82
C GLN A 242 4.16 22.44 -2.89
N VAL A 243 5.29 22.71 -2.25
CA VAL A 243 5.54 23.93 -1.46
C VAL A 243 6.94 24.47 -1.74
N ALA A 244 7.21 25.73 -1.41
CA ALA A 244 8.46 26.40 -1.73
C ALA A 244 9.72 25.68 -1.18
N SER A 245 9.64 24.98 -0.05
CA SER A 245 10.75 24.17 0.49
C SER A 245 11.03 22.89 -0.30
N GLN A 246 10.14 22.50 -1.23
CA GLN A 246 10.23 21.25 -2.01
C GLN A 246 10.69 21.49 -3.47
N THR A 247 11.42 22.57 -3.74
CA THR A 247 12.14 22.74 -5.02
C THR A 247 13.41 21.87 -5.00
N LEU A 248 13.91 21.46 -6.17
CA LEU A 248 15.17 20.69 -6.25
C LEU A 248 16.34 21.38 -5.55
N THR A 249 16.44 22.71 -5.68
CA THR A 249 17.48 23.49 -5.01
C THR A 249 17.37 23.39 -3.48
N ASN A 250 16.15 23.52 -2.94
CA ASN A 250 15.91 23.44 -1.50
C ASN A 250 16.09 22.01 -0.97
N LEU A 251 15.59 21.00 -1.69
CA LEU A 251 15.79 19.58 -1.32
C LEU A 251 17.28 19.23 -1.29
N ARG A 252 18.08 19.68 -2.27
CA ARG A 252 19.54 19.50 -2.25
C ARG A 252 20.20 20.12 -1.02
N VAL A 253 19.71 21.28 -0.58
CA VAL A 253 20.23 21.94 0.63
C VAL A 253 19.80 21.19 1.89
N ILE A 254 18.58 20.65 1.92
CA ILE A 254 18.08 19.85 3.04
C ILE A 254 18.89 18.55 3.15
N ASP A 255 19.14 17.85 2.07
CA ASP A 255 19.86 16.57 2.04
C ASP A 255 21.29 16.67 2.58
N LYS A 256 21.96 17.81 2.36
CA LYS A 256 23.30 18.05 2.93
C LYS A 256 23.34 18.09 4.47
N ALA A 257 22.19 18.03 5.15
CA ALA A 257 22.13 17.99 6.61
C ALA A 257 22.16 16.56 7.16
N SER A 258 22.22 15.54 6.31
CA SER A 258 22.21 14.12 6.70
C SER A 258 23.20 13.31 5.89
N ASP A 259 23.86 12.36 6.56
CA ASP A 259 24.61 11.27 5.91
C ASP A 259 23.76 10.00 5.75
N THR A 260 22.54 9.98 6.32
CA THR A 260 21.58 8.89 6.19
C THR A 260 20.81 9.05 4.89
N LEU A 261 20.57 7.97 4.16
CA LEU A 261 19.82 7.95 2.91
C LEU A 261 18.40 8.53 3.13
N ILE A 262 18.02 9.52 2.31
CA ILE A 262 16.67 10.11 2.36
C ILE A 262 15.86 9.62 1.17
N LEU A 263 14.78 8.90 1.45
CA LEU A 263 13.88 8.32 0.47
C LEU A 263 12.58 9.13 0.37
N ARG A 264 12.23 9.52 -0.85
CA ARG A 264 11.04 10.33 -1.16
C ARG A 264 10.15 9.59 -2.15
N PRO A 265 9.32 8.65 -1.69
CA PRO A 265 8.52 7.82 -2.61
C PRO A 265 7.50 8.64 -3.40
N LEU A 266 7.14 9.83 -2.94
CA LEU A 266 6.13 10.69 -3.53
C LEU A 266 6.70 11.82 -4.40
N ILE A 267 8.00 11.83 -4.65
CA ILE A 267 8.69 12.98 -5.26
C ILE A 267 8.10 13.45 -6.60
N THR A 268 7.55 12.52 -7.40
CA THR A 268 6.96 12.79 -8.73
C THR A 268 5.43 12.75 -8.75
N HIS A 269 4.79 12.55 -7.59
CA HIS A 269 3.32 12.45 -7.50
C HIS A 269 2.72 13.84 -7.32
N ASP A 270 1.61 14.09 -8.01
CA ASP A 270 0.78 15.26 -7.75
C ASP A 270 -0.12 15.08 -6.52
N LYS A 271 -0.68 16.17 -6.00
CA LYS A 271 -1.51 16.14 -4.79
C LYS A 271 -2.75 15.27 -4.94
N LYS A 272 -3.35 15.25 -6.13
CA LYS A 272 -4.53 14.43 -6.39
C LYS A 272 -4.20 12.94 -6.27
N ASN A 273 -3.10 12.51 -6.91
CA ASN A 273 -2.65 11.12 -6.82
C ASN A 273 -2.35 10.69 -5.38
N ILE A 274 -1.75 11.58 -4.57
CA ILE A 274 -1.45 11.31 -3.17
C ILE A 274 -2.75 11.16 -2.35
N VAL A 275 -3.74 12.04 -2.57
CA VAL A 275 -5.05 11.97 -1.91
C VAL A 275 -5.79 10.69 -2.29
N ASP A 276 -5.75 10.31 -3.57
CA ASP A 276 -6.36 9.05 -4.03
C ASP A 276 -5.68 7.84 -3.39
N MET A 277 -4.35 7.86 -3.27
CA MET A 277 -3.59 6.84 -2.53
C MET A 277 -3.91 6.83 -1.01
N ALA A 278 -4.29 7.95 -0.42
CA ALA A 278 -4.68 8.04 0.99
C ALA A 278 -6.01 7.31 1.32
N SER A 279 -6.71 6.75 0.32
CA SER A 279 -7.83 5.79 0.49
C SER A 279 -7.45 4.54 1.30
N ILE A 280 -6.17 4.37 1.62
CA ILE A 280 -5.66 3.40 2.62
C ILE A 280 -6.28 3.58 4.02
N GLY A 281 -7.09 4.64 4.24
CA GLY A 281 -7.80 4.92 5.47
C GLY A 281 -7.16 6.00 6.35
N THR A 282 -6.16 6.72 5.84
CA THR A 282 -5.54 7.85 6.53
C THR A 282 -6.20 9.20 6.19
N ALA A 283 -7.07 9.21 5.16
CA ALA A 283 -7.66 10.44 4.64
C ALA A 283 -8.45 11.24 5.69
N ASP A 284 -9.28 10.58 6.49
CA ASP A 284 -10.12 11.26 7.48
C ASP A 284 -9.30 11.78 8.65
N ILE A 285 -8.26 11.05 9.05
CA ILE A 285 -7.31 11.50 10.08
C ILE A 285 -6.54 12.72 9.58
N ALA A 286 -6.01 12.68 8.35
CA ALA A 286 -5.25 13.79 7.77
C ALA A 286 -6.10 15.06 7.57
N LYS A 287 -7.36 14.93 7.17
CA LYS A 287 -8.31 16.07 7.02
C LYS A 287 -8.56 16.81 8.34
N SER A 288 -8.55 16.11 9.47
CA SER A 288 -8.75 16.69 10.78
C SER A 288 -7.52 17.40 11.35
N MET A 289 -6.35 17.24 10.69
CA MET A 289 -5.07 17.81 11.15
C MET A 289 -4.83 19.20 10.56
N PRO A 290 -4.39 20.18 11.37
CA PRO A 290 -3.95 21.47 10.82
C PRO A 290 -2.66 21.31 10.03
N GLU A 291 -2.45 22.17 9.02
CA GLU A 291 -1.23 22.16 8.21
C GLU A 291 0.02 22.43 9.07
N PHE A 292 0.97 21.48 9.02
CA PHE A 292 2.21 21.55 9.80
C PHE A 292 3.17 22.66 9.30
N CYS A 293 3.29 22.82 7.97
CA CYS A 293 4.24 23.77 7.39
C CYS A 293 3.81 25.24 7.51
N GLY A 294 2.52 25.53 7.60
CA GLY A 294 1.99 26.89 7.75
C GLY A 294 2.26 27.53 9.11
N VAL A 295 2.81 26.76 10.08
CA VAL A 295 3.09 27.24 11.44
C VAL A 295 4.30 28.17 11.50
N ILE A 296 5.26 28.04 10.58
CA ILE A 296 6.58 28.71 10.68
C ILE A 296 6.78 29.81 9.64
N SER A 297 6.19 29.72 8.44
CA SER A 297 6.38 30.75 7.41
C SER A 297 5.21 30.85 6.46
N LYS A 298 4.76 32.08 6.20
CA LYS A 298 3.75 32.40 5.18
C LYS A 298 4.36 32.73 3.81
N ASN A 299 5.64 33.16 3.75
CA ASN A 299 6.32 33.62 2.54
C ASN A 299 7.65 32.89 2.30
N GLN A 300 7.59 31.62 1.90
CA GLN A 300 8.79 30.83 1.64
C GLN A 300 9.47 31.20 0.31
N ARG A 301 10.80 31.36 0.32
CA ARG A 301 11.59 31.59 -0.89
C ARG A 301 11.83 30.30 -1.66
N LEU A 302 11.72 30.38 -2.98
CA LEU A 302 12.00 29.26 -3.88
C LEU A 302 13.49 28.87 -3.93
N ARG A 303 14.39 29.79 -3.57
CA ARG A 303 15.84 29.55 -3.51
C ARG A 303 16.42 30.05 -2.19
N PRO A 304 17.17 29.25 -1.45
CA PRO A 304 17.79 29.67 -0.21
C PRO A 304 19.01 30.57 -0.47
N SER A 305 19.27 31.51 0.44
CA SER A 305 20.52 32.24 0.50
C SER A 305 21.60 31.41 1.18
N SER A 306 22.76 31.21 0.54
CA SER A 306 23.85 30.40 1.07
C SER A 306 24.46 30.98 2.38
N ILE A 307 24.40 32.29 2.58
CA ILE A 307 24.99 32.99 3.75
C ILE A 307 24.20 32.70 5.02
N ARG A 308 22.87 32.51 4.93
CA ARG A 308 22.02 32.33 6.11
C ARG A 308 21.92 30.88 6.63
N LEU A 309 22.16 29.92 5.77
CA LEU A 309 22.16 28.50 6.17
C LEU A 309 23.41 28.10 6.96
N SER A 310 24.49 28.90 6.92
CA SER A 310 25.71 28.68 7.68
C SER A 310 25.63 29.18 9.14
N THR A 311 24.64 30.00 9.48
CA THR A 311 24.51 30.62 10.82
C THR A 311 23.90 29.68 11.88
N LEU A 312 23.44 28.49 11.51
CA LEU A 312 22.88 27.49 12.43
C LEU A 312 23.75 26.23 12.57
N LYS A 313 25.04 26.36 12.34
CA LYS A 313 25.99 25.26 12.61
C LYS A 313 26.11 24.93 14.06
#